data_b44cfef79cb7fdb31100426f2c2d729e
#
_entry.id   b44cfef79cb7fdb31100426f2c2d729e
#
_cell.length_a   1.000
_cell.length_b   1.000
_cell.length_c   1.000
_cell.angle_alpha   90.00
_cell.angle_beta   90.00
_cell.angle_gamma   90.00
#
_symmetry.space_group_name_H-M   'P 1'
#
loop_
_entity.id
_entity.type
_entity.pdbx_description
1 polymer ?
#
loop_
_entity_poly.entity_id
_entity_poly.type
_entity_poly.pdbx_seq_one_letter_code
_entity_poly.pdbx_strand_id
1 'polypeptide(L)'
;MKRTAKTVFTLTIASLALHSLAQDADVDPKNVTLGKAEYSPFLDRGYPDRVYFGDTHLHTSYSTDAGMLGNRLGPEEAYRFARGEEVTSSTGVRARLQRPLDFLVVADHAENLGLAPMIAESNPDLLKTEFGRAIHDLVKSGKGGDAYNLWGEGMLKRQDPLKDNEAIAKSMWERETTAAEKYNQPGKFTAFIGFEWTSSPDGNNLHRNVIFRGGKAKADQIT
;
A
#
# COMPACT_ATOMS: atom_id res chain seq x y z
N MET A 1 -63.26 26.97 -38.67
CA MET A 1 -62.43 27.46 -37.55
C MET A 1 -62.14 26.28 -36.62
N LYS A 2 -60.96 25.69 -36.70
CA LYS A 2 -60.53 24.60 -35.84
C LYS A 2 -59.45 25.17 -34.91
N ARG A 3 -59.70 25.21 -33.59
CA ARG A 3 -58.76 25.62 -32.55
C ARG A 3 -57.91 24.37 -32.14
N THR A 4 -56.64 24.40 -32.39
CA THR A 4 -55.72 23.43 -31.94
C THR A 4 -55.26 23.83 -30.53
N ALA A 5 -55.53 22.96 -29.54
CA ALA A 5 -55.01 23.08 -28.17
C ALA A 5 -53.58 22.59 -28.16
N LYS A 6 -52.63 23.44 -27.71
CA LYS A 6 -51.26 23.06 -27.42
C LYS A 6 -51.17 22.57 -25.95
N THR A 7 -50.96 21.30 -25.79
CA THR A 7 -50.66 20.72 -24.46
C THR A 7 -49.19 21.00 -24.13
N VAL A 8 -48.96 21.78 -23.09
CA VAL A 8 -47.63 22.01 -22.54
C VAL A 8 -47.37 20.90 -21.54
N PHE A 9 -46.38 20.06 -21.83
CA PHE A 9 -45.88 19.06 -20.89
C PHE A 9 -44.83 19.72 -19.99
N THR A 10 -45.17 19.93 -18.74
CA THR A 10 -44.20 20.39 -17.73
C THR A 10 -43.47 19.18 -17.17
N LEU A 11 -42.21 19.05 -17.53
CA LEU A 11 -41.33 18.00 -17.00
C LEU A 11 -40.83 18.46 -15.64
N THR A 12 -41.37 17.89 -14.58
CA THR A 12 -40.84 18.11 -13.20
C THR A 12 -39.67 17.17 -12.98
N ILE A 13 -38.47 17.71 -13.02
CA ILE A 13 -37.25 16.98 -12.65
C ILE A 13 -37.21 16.93 -11.12
N ALA A 14 -37.56 15.78 -10.55
CA ALA A 14 -37.33 15.50 -9.14
C ALA A 14 -35.82 15.20 -8.96
N SER A 15 -35.08 16.15 -8.44
CA SER A 15 -33.71 15.93 -7.97
C SER A 15 -33.75 15.03 -6.76
N LEU A 16 -33.50 13.73 -6.94
CA LEU A 16 -33.12 12.86 -5.85
C LEU A 16 -31.69 13.21 -5.45
N ALA A 17 -31.56 13.98 -4.39
CA ALA A 17 -30.31 14.12 -3.68
C ALA A 17 -30.00 12.77 -3.01
N LEU A 18 -29.18 11.96 -3.66
CA LEU A 18 -28.53 10.83 -3.00
C LEU A 18 -27.59 11.41 -1.94
N HIS A 19 -28.07 11.44 -0.71
CA HIS A 19 -27.16 11.56 0.43
C HIS A 19 -26.36 10.27 0.48
N SER A 20 -25.13 10.33 -0.01
CA SER A 20 -24.09 9.37 0.33
C SER A 20 -23.94 9.43 1.83
N LEU A 21 -24.57 8.51 2.54
CA LEU A 21 -24.21 8.19 3.91
C LEU A 21 -22.80 7.58 3.83
N ALA A 22 -21.78 8.41 4.02
CA ALA A 22 -20.52 7.90 4.47
C ALA A 22 -20.84 7.10 5.74
N GLN A 23 -20.79 5.78 5.66
CA GLN A 23 -20.75 4.95 6.84
C GLN A 23 -19.41 5.28 7.48
N ASP A 24 -19.40 6.29 8.38
CA ASP A 24 -18.43 6.31 9.45
C ASP A 24 -18.49 4.92 10.06
N ALA A 25 -17.34 4.22 10.05
CA ALA A 25 -17.24 2.99 10.80
C ALA A 25 -17.67 3.32 12.21
N ASP A 26 -18.83 2.82 12.60
CA ASP A 26 -19.44 3.09 13.88
C ASP A 26 -18.56 2.39 14.93
N VAL A 27 -17.46 3.06 15.27
CA VAL A 27 -16.56 2.62 16.32
C VAL A 27 -17.31 2.89 17.61
N ASP A 28 -17.82 1.83 18.23
CA ASP A 28 -18.45 1.93 19.54
C ASP A 28 -17.51 2.72 20.47
N PRO A 29 -17.93 3.89 20.96
CA PRO A 29 -17.11 4.71 21.85
C PRO A 29 -16.58 3.95 23.07
N LYS A 30 -17.23 2.86 23.47
CA LYS A 30 -16.81 1.98 24.57
C LYS A 30 -15.56 1.15 24.23
N ASN A 31 -15.26 0.97 22.95
CA ASN A 31 -14.08 0.25 22.48
C ASN A 31 -12.90 1.18 22.16
N VAL A 32 -13.10 2.49 22.25
CA VAL A 32 -12.05 3.47 22.08
C VAL A 32 -11.44 3.79 23.44
N THR A 33 -10.40 3.07 23.81
CA THR A 33 -9.54 3.50 24.91
C THR A 33 -8.63 4.60 24.37
N LEU A 34 -9.07 5.84 24.51
CA LEU A 34 -8.16 6.97 24.30
C LEU A 34 -7.08 6.83 25.38
N GLY A 35 -5.87 6.43 24.98
CA GLY A 35 -4.70 6.54 25.86
C GLY A 35 -4.65 7.96 26.40
N LYS A 36 -4.14 8.14 27.62
CA LYS A 36 -3.84 9.48 28.13
C LYS A 36 -3.11 10.23 27.02
N ALA A 37 -3.73 11.28 26.53
CA ALA A 37 -3.12 12.15 25.53
C ALA A 37 -1.97 12.92 26.20
N GLU A 38 -0.84 12.25 26.39
CA GLU A 38 0.44 12.93 26.65
C GLU A 38 0.90 13.69 25.39
N TYR A 39 0.10 13.61 24.34
CA TYR A 39 0.37 14.24 23.07
C TYR A 39 -0.57 15.41 22.82
N SER A 40 -0.37 16.48 23.57
CA SER A 40 -0.74 17.80 23.07
C SER A 40 0.55 18.55 22.78
N PRO A 41 0.84 18.81 21.51
CA PRO A 41 2.01 19.58 21.17
C PRO A 41 1.99 20.98 21.80
N PHE A 42 0.87 21.42 22.34
CA PHE A 42 0.70 22.76 22.94
C PHE A 42 1.01 22.84 24.42
N LEU A 43 1.04 21.72 25.14
CA LEU A 43 1.14 21.76 26.61
C LEU A 43 2.58 21.60 27.09
N ASP A 44 3.45 20.86 26.42
CA ASP A 44 4.77 20.51 26.94
C ASP A 44 5.96 20.97 26.09
N ARG A 45 5.78 21.92 25.18
CA ARG A 45 6.84 22.42 24.29
C ARG A 45 7.65 21.32 23.56
N GLY A 46 7.05 20.16 23.37
CA GLY A 46 7.64 19.01 22.67
C GLY A 46 7.60 19.11 21.16
N TYR A 47 7.54 20.33 20.61
CA TYR A 47 7.62 20.54 19.17
C TYR A 47 9.03 20.33 18.67
N PRO A 48 9.19 19.70 17.52
CA PRO A 48 10.46 19.78 16.83
C PRO A 48 10.73 21.26 16.47
N ASP A 49 11.93 21.72 16.75
CA ASP A 49 12.38 23.08 16.41
C ASP A 49 12.61 23.26 14.91
N ARG A 50 12.37 22.22 14.11
CA ARG A 50 12.60 22.17 12.67
C ARG A 50 11.51 21.38 11.95
N VAL A 51 11.38 21.65 10.65
CA VAL A 51 10.54 20.86 9.74
C VAL A 51 11.30 19.60 9.32
N TYR A 52 10.62 18.47 9.33
CA TYR A 52 11.11 17.20 8.80
C TYR A 52 10.47 16.93 7.45
N PHE A 53 11.26 16.43 6.50
CA PHE A 53 10.83 16.08 5.16
C PHE A 53 10.98 14.58 4.93
N GLY A 54 9.93 13.94 4.49
CA GLY A 54 9.94 12.51 4.23
C GLY A 54 8.76 12.08 3.38
N ASP A 55 8.65 10.79 3.18
CA ASP A 55 7.55 10.18 2.46
C ASP A 55 6.90 9.10 3.34
N THR A 56 5.58 9.02 3.31
CA THR A 56 4.80 8.02 4.04
C THR A 56 4.10 7.03 3.14
N HIS A 57 4.31 7.12 1.83
CA HIS A 57 3.62 6.29 0.85
C HIS A 57 4.53 5.96 -0.34
N LEU A 58 5.50 5.10 -0.12
CA LEU A 58 6.41 4.63 -1.16
C LEU A 58 6.25 3.14 -1.37
N HIS A 59 6.08 2.73 -2.64
CA HIS A 59 5.99 1.33 -3.04
C HIS A 59 7.31 0.83 -3.61
N THR A 60 7.69 -0.37 -3.21
CA THR A 60 8.88 -1.08 -3.72
C THR A 60 8.49 -2.24 -4.65
N SER A 61 9.45 -3.08 -5.01
CA SER A 61 9.16 -4.31 -5.76
C SER A 61 8.34 -5.33 -4.94
N TYR A 62 8.15 -5.10 -3.64
CA TYR A 62 7.33 -5.98 -2.80
C TYR A 62 5.84 -5.68 -2.95
N SER A 63 5.48 -4.46 -3.37
CA SER A 63 4.12 -4.12 -3.72
C SER A 63 3.70 -4.77 -5.04
N THR A 64 2.49 -5.34 -5.07
CA THR A 64 1.97 -6.04 -6.25
C THR A 64 1.87 -5.15 -7.48
N ASP A 65 1.44 -3.90 -7.31
CA ASP A 65 1.34 -2.91 -8.38
C ASP A 65 2.71 -2.54 -8.97
N ALA A 66 3.63 -2.09 -8.13
CA ALA A 66 4.95 -1.67 -8.58
C ALA A 66 5.79 -2.85 -9.10
N GLY A 67 5.81 -3.97 -8.37
CA GLY A 67 6.67 -5.11 -8.69
C GLY A 67 6.22 -5.86 -9.95
N MET A 68 4.92 -6.09 -10.13
CA MET A 68 4.41 -6.78 -11.32
C MET A 68 4.52 -5.92 -12.59
N LEU A 69 4.50 -4.59 -12.44
CA LEU A 69 4.70 -3.65 -13.53
C LEU A 69 6.18 -3.36 -13.83
N GLY A 70 7.11 -4.02 -13.13
CA GLY A 70 8.51 -4.06 -13.49
C GLY A 70 9.48 -3.32 -12.57
N ASN A 71 9.02 -2.79 -11.44
CA ASN A 71 9.95 -2.32 -10.42
C ASN A 71 10.69 -3.52 -9.79
N ARG A 72 12.03 -3.41 -9.71
CA ARG A 72 12.90 -4.45 -9.16
C ARG A 72 13.63 -4.01 -7.90
N LEU A 73 13.44 -2.76 -7.48
CA LEU A 73 14.07 -2.21 -6.30
C LEU A 73 13.24 -2.53 -5.06
N GLY A 74 13.85 -3.18 -4.10
CA GLY A 74 13.20 -3.58 -2.86
C GLY A 74 13.29 -2.50 -1.76
N PRO A 75 12.85 -2.85 -0.54
CA PRO A 75 12.87 -1.94 0.60
C PRO A 75 14.27 -1.42 0.94
N GLU A 76 15.32 -2.22 0.77
CA GLU A 76 16.70 -1.77 1.04
C GLU A 76 17.12 -0.64 0.12
N GLU A 77 16.86 -0.75 -1.19
CA GLU A 77 17.17 0.30 -2.16
C GLU A 77 16.35 1.56 -1.89
N ALA A 78 15.10 1.41 -1.47
CA ALA A 78 14.23 2.53 -1.10
C ALA A 78 14.84 3.33 0.07
N TYR A 79 15.24 2.67 1.14
CA TYR A 79 15.87 3.34 2.29
C TYR A 79 17.22 3.94 1.94
N ARG A 80 18.04 3.27 1.14
CA ARG A 80 19.32 3.80 0.65
C ARG A 80 19.11 5.08 -0.17
N PHE A 81 18.17 5.07 -1.08
CA PHE A 81 17.83 6.25 -1.89
C PHE A 81 17.33 7.39 -1.01
N ALA A 82 16.41 7.13 -0.08
CA ALA A 82 15.89 8.13 0.86
C ALA A 82 17.02 8.77 1.70
N ARG A 83 18.04 8.00 2.06
CA ARG A 83 19.23 8.48 2.77
C ARG A 83 20.24 9.24 1.89
N GLY A 84 19.93 9.42 0.60
CA GLY A 84 20.79 10.12 -0.34
C GLY A 84 21.92 9.27 -0.92
N GLU A 85 21.85 7.95 -0.79
CA GLU A 85 22.77 7.04 -1.48
C GLU A 85 22.35 6.90 -2.94
N GLU A 86 23.34 6.62 -3.81
CA GLU A 86 23.04 6.34 -5.21
C GLU A 86 22.43 4.94 -5.37
N VAL A 87 21.36 4.86 -6.14
CA VAL A 87 20.76 3.61 -6.58
C VAL A 87 20.64 3.55 -8.10
N THR A 88 20.61 2.35 -8.65
CA THR A 88 20.34 2.16 -10.08
C THR A 88 18.90 1.73 -10.26
N SER A 89 18.12 2.49 -11.03
CA SER A 89 16.70 2.19 -11.29
C SER A 89 16.52 0.86 -12.02
N SER A 90 15.31 0.35 -12.03
CA SER A 90 14.94 -0.89 -12.77
C SER A 90 15.20 -0.78 -14.28
N THR A 91 15.34 0.44 -14.80
CA THR A 91 15.67 0.72 -16.21
C THR A 91 17.16 1.05 -16.44
N GLY A 92 18.00 0.94 -15.41
CA GLY A 92 19.44 1.16 -15.52
C GLY A 92 19.90 2.60 -15.30
N VAL A 93 19.02 3.52 -14.97
CA VAL A 93 19.38 4.91 -14.69
C VAL A 93 19.89 5.05 -13.25
N ARG A 94 21.05 5.67 -13.07
CA ARG A 94 21.59 6.00 -11.75
C ARG A 94 20.91 7.25 -11.22
N ALA A 95 20.45 7.20 -9.98
CA ALA A 95 19.77 8.30 -9.32
C ALA A 95 20.20 8.46 -7.87
N ARG A 96 20.18 9.68 -7.39
CA ARG A 96 20.48 10.04 -6.00
C ARG A 96 19.72 11.31 -5.64
N LEU A 97 19.15 11.36 -4.42
CA LEU A 97 18.59 12.59 -3.89
C LEU A 97 19.71 13.59 -3.60
N GLN A 98 19.51 14.86 -3.99
CA GLN A 98 20.44 15.94 -3.64
C GLN A 98 20.42 16.22 -2.13
N ARG A 99 19.26 16.10 -1.51
CA ARG A 99 19.05 16.20 -0.08
C ARG A 99 18.40 14.91 0.42
N PRO A 100 19.03 14.22 1.37
CA PRO A 100 18.40 13.07 2.04
C PRO A 100 17.08 13.45 2.69
N LEU A 101 16.16 12.51 2.76
CA LEU A 101 14.95 12.63 3.55
C LEU A 101 15.28 12.46 5.05
N ASP A 102 14.43 13.01 5.90
CA ASP A 102 14.53 12.81 7.37
C ASP A 102 13.85 11.49 7.78
N PHE A 103 12.85 11.04 7.01
CA PHE A 103 12.16 9.78 7.26
C PHE A 103 11.58 9.17 5.97
N LEU A 104 11.29 7.87 6.04
CA LEU A 104 10.57 7.13 5.00
C LEU A 104 9.70 6.05 5.62
N VAL A 105 8.51 5.87 5.08
CA VAL A 105 7.72 4.65 5.21
C VAL A 105 7.70 3.93 3.87
N VAL A 106 8.24 2.73 3.82
CA VAL A 106 7.90 1.79 2.76
C VAL A 106 6.49 1.29 3.09
N ALA A 107 5.55 1.54 2.20
CA ALA A 107 4.14 1.24 2.38
C ALA A 107 3.64 0.35 1.24
N ASP A 108 4.34 -0.76 1.05
CA ASP A 108 3.95 -1.74 0.04
C ASP A 108 2.55 -2.28 0.32
N HIS A 109 1.78 -2.61 -0.71
CA HIS A 109 0.47 -3.21 -0.54
C HIS A 109 0.54 -4.49 0.32
N ALA A 110 -0.30 -4.56 1.34
CA ALA A 110 -0.42 -5.75 2.18
C ALA A 110 -0.99 -6.94 1.41
N GLU A 111 -1.82 -6.66 0.42
CA GLU A 111 -2.45 -7.67 -0.43
C GLU A 111 -1.41 -8.37 -1.30
N ASN A 112 -1.08 -9.61 -0.92
CA ASN A 112 -0.02 -10.41 -1.54
C ASN A 112 1.36 -9.75 -1.55
N LEU A 113 1.73 -9.14 -0.42
CA LEU A 113 3.05 -8.57 -0.20
C LEU A 113 4.15 -9.55 -0.64
N GLY A 114 5.06 -9.06 -1.48
CA GLY A 114 6.18 -9.85 -1.98
C GLY A 114 5.86 -10.81 -3.13
N LEU A 115 4.66 -10.76 -3.72
CA LEU A 115 4.29 -11.60 -4.87
C LEU A 115 5.28 -11.43 -6.04
N ALA A 116 5.69 -10.20 -6.36
CA ALA A 116 6.58 -9.97 -7.49
C ALA A 116 8.00 -10.51 -7.29
N PRO A 117 8.68 -10.35 -6.14
CA PRO A 117 9.91 -11.07 -5.85
C PRO A 117 9.75 -12.59 -5.93
N MET A 118 8.66 -13.16 -5.42
CA MET A 118 8.39 -14.59 -5.53
C MET A 118 8.26 -15.07 -6.97
N ILE A 119 7.64 -14.26 -7.84
CA ILE A 119 7.59 -14.52 -9.28
C ILE A 119 9.00 -14.46 -9.87
N ALA A 120 9.79 -13.44 -9.52
CA ALA A 120 11.14 -13.28 -10.02
C ALA A 120 12.03 -14.49 -9.67
N GLU A 121 11.92 -14.97 -8.44
CA GLU A 121 12.63 -16.13 -7.91
C GLU A 121 12.05 -17.48 -8.41
N SER A 122 10.89 -17.47 -9.08
CA SER A 122 10.12 -18.68 -9.46
C SER A 122 9.85 -19.57 -8.24
N ASN A 123 9.35 -18.95 -7.17
CA ASN A 123 9.13 -19.59 -5.88
C ASN A 123 8.25 -20.84 -6.03
N PRO A 124 8.70 -22.03 -5.55
CA PRO A 124 7.99 -23.28 -5.75
C PRO A 124 6.61 -23.31 -5.10
N ASP A 125 6.39 -22.56 -4.01
CA ASP A 125 5.09 -22.53 -3.33
C ASP A 125 4.06 -21.73 -4.13
N LEU A 126 4.47 -20.62 -4.74
CA LEU A 126 3.64 -19.89 -5.70
C LEU A 126 3.21 -20.80 -6.86
N LEU A 127 4.14 -21.62 -7.36
CA LEU A 127 3.91 -22.49 -8.50
C LEU A 127 3.05 -23.73 -8.18
N LYS A 128 2.67 -23.97 -6.95
CA LYS A 128 1.74 -25.06 -6.58
C LYS A 128 0.31 -24.81 -7.06
N THR A 129 -0.11 -23.53 -7.08
CA THR A 129 -1.46 -23.18 -7.50
C THR A 129 -1.54 -22.93 -9.00
N GLU A 130 -2.68 -23.22 -9.63
CA GLU A 130 -2.90 -22.90 -11.04
C GLU A 130 -2.87 -21.39 -11.29
N PHE A 131 -3.50 -20.64 -10.38
CA PHE A 131 -3.56 -19.18 -10.46
C PHE A 131 -2.16 -18.55 -10.30
N GLY A 132 -1.36 -19.03 -9.34
CA GLY A 132 0.02 -18.57 -9.16
C GLY A 132 0.90 -18.86 -10.38
N ARG A 133 0.76 -20.03 -11.01
CA ARG A 133 1.46 -20.35 -12.27
C ARG A 133 1.04 -19.42 -13.40
N ALA A 134 -0.26 -19.19 -13.57
CA ALA A 134 -0.76 -18.30 -14.63
C ALA A 134 -0.18 -16.88 -14.51
N ILE A 135 -0.18 -16.30 -13.30
CA ILE A 135 0.42 -14.99 -13.05
C ILE A 135 1.94 -15.01 -13.32
N HIS A 136 2.64 -16.01 -12.79
CA HIS A 136 4.08 -16.19 -12.98
C HIS A 136 4.43 -16.23 -14.49
N ASP A 137 3.75 -17.05 -15.28
CA ASP A 137 4.05 -17.25 -16.71
C ASP A 137 3.77 -15.97 -17.51
N LEU A 138 2.74 -15.22 -17.18
CA LEU A 138 2.46 -13.90 -17.76
C LEU A 138 3.61 -12.94 -17.50
N VAL A 139 4.06 -12.79 -16.26
CA VAL A 139 5.17 -11.90 -15.90
C VAL A 139 6.46 -12.34 -16.60
N LYS A 140 6.79 -13.64 -16.57
CA LYS A 140 8.00 -14.18 -17.22
C LYS A 140 7.99 -14.00 -18.73
N SER A 141 6.82 -13.95 -19.36
CA SER A 141 6.67 -13.66 -20.80
C SER A 141 6.64 -12.16 -21.13
N GLY A 142 6.88 -11.27 -20.15
CA GLY A 142 6.88 -9.82 -20.36
C GLY A 142 5.50 -9.17 -20.38
N LYS A 143 4.46 -9.90 -19.95
CA LYS A 143 3.07 -9.45 -19.92
C LYS A 143 2.65 -9.06 -18.49
N GLY A 144 3.46 -8.22 -17.81
CA GLY A 144 3.22 -7.83 -16.43
C GLY A 144 1.88 -7.12 -16.22
N GLY A 145 1.44 -6.29 -17.16
CA GLY A 145 0.12 -5.65 -17.11
C GLY A 145 -1.03 -6.66 -17.15
N ASP A 146 -0.95 -7.69 -18.01
CA ASP A 146 -1.95 -8.75 -18.07
C ASP A 146 -1.97 -9.57 -16.77
N ALA A 147 -0.80 -9.83 -16.19
CA ALA A 147 -0.67 -10.51 -14.91
C ALA A 147 -1.30 -9.70 -13.77
N TYR A 148 -1.09 -8.39 -13.75
CA TYR A 148 -1.69 -7.50 -12.76
C TYR A 148 -3.22 -7.47 -12.87
N ASN A 149 -3.74 -7.38 -14.09
CA ASN A 149 -5.19 -7.44 -14.32
C ASN A 149 -5.79 -8.78 -13.88
N LEU A 150 -5.13 -9.90 -14.23
CA LEU A 150 -5.56 -11.24 -13.81
C LEU A 150 -5.55 -11.37 -12.29
N TRP A 151 -4.52 -10.85 -11.62
CA TRP A 151 -4.43 -10.81 -10.17
C TRP A 151 -5.59 -10.01 -9.57
N GLY A 152 -5.85 -8.78 -10.04
CA GLY A 152 -6.92 -7.92 -9.56
C GLY A 152 -8.31 -8.55 -9.72
N GLU A 153 -8.60 -9.15 -10.88
CA GLU A 153 -9.84 -9.90 -11.10
C GLU A 153 -9.95 -11.12 -10.16
N GLY A 154 -8.84 -11.80 -9.92
CA GLY A 154 -8.78 -12.93 -9.02
C GLY A 154 -9.09 -12.51 -7.58
N MET A 155 -8.51 -11.40 -7.11
CA MET A 155 -8.77 -10.87 -5.77
C MET A 155 -10.25 -10.52 -5.58
N LEU A 156 -10.89 -9.90 -6.57
CA LEU A 156 -12.34 -9.64 -6.55
C LEU A 156 -13.17 -10.94 -6.46
N LYS A 157 -12.68 -12.03 -7.05
CA LYS A 157 -13.30 -13.37 -7.00
C LYS A 157 -12.83 -14.20 -5.80
N ARG A 158 -12.03 -13.62 -4.88
CA ARG A 158 -11.40 -14.30 -3.75
C ARG A 158 -10.49 -15.47 -4.17
N GLN A 159 -9.82 -15.33 -5.30
CA GLN A 159 -8.79 -16.23 -5.79
C GLN A 159 -7.44 -15.64 -5.41
N ASP A 160 -6.87 -16.12 -4.32
CA ASP A 160 -5.57 -15.66 -3.82
C ASP A 160 -4.47 -16.57 -4.35
N PRO A 161 -3.43 -16.04 -5.07
CA PRO A 161 -2.30 -16.83 -5.53
C PRO A 161 -1.47 -17.42 -4.41
N LEU A 162 -1.55 -16.84 -3.22
CA LEU A 162 -0.84 -17.30 -2.02
C LEU A 162 -1.74 -18.02 -1.02
N LYS A 163 -2.95 -18.38 -1.43
CA LYS A 163 -3.90 -19.07 -0.57
C LYS A 163 -3.25 -20.27 0.14
N ASP A 164 -3.52 -20.37 1.42
CA ASP A 164 -2.97 -21.40 2.30
C ASP A 164 -1.44 -21.33 2.52
N ASN A 165 -0.83 -20.17 2.26
CA ASN A 165 0.61 -19.97 2.42
C ASN A 165 0.97 -18.76 3.31
N GLU A 166 0.36 -18.68 4.48
CA GLU A 166 0.60 -17.61 5.46
C GLU A 166 2.09 -17.50 5.86
N ALA A 167 2.81 -18.63 5.87
CA ALA A 167 4.23 -18.62 6.18
C ALA A 167 5.05 -17.80 5.20
N ILE A 168 4.68 -17.79 3.92
CA ILE A 168 5.36 -16.98 2.90
C ILE A 168 5.04 -15.51 3.11
N ALA A 169 3.76 -15.15 3.25
CA ALA A 169 3.36 -13.78 3.51
C ALA A 169 4.09 -13.22 4.73
N LYS A 170 4.15 -14.01 5.81
CA LYS A 170 4.91 -13.66 7.01
C LYS A 170 6.38 -13.47 6.73
N SER A 171 7.02 -14.34 5.96
CA SER A 171 8.45 -14.22 5.63
C SER A 171 8.76 -12.96 4.84
N MET A 172 7.86 -12.53 3.95
CA MET A 172 8.03 -11.29 3.17
C MET A 172 7.85 -10.06 4.05
N TRP A 173 6.88 -10.08 4.96
CA TRP A 173 6.73 -9.04 5.97
C TRP A 173 7.96 -8.92 6.87
N GLU A 174 8.50 -10.04 7.34
CA GLU A 174 9.74 -10.05 8.14
C GLU A 174 10.96 -9.50 7.37
N ARG A 175 11.05 -9.69 6.07
CA ARG A 175 12.09 -9.06 5.24
C ARG A 175 11.92 -7.55 5.21
N GLU A 176 10.70 -7.04 5.04
CA GLU A 176 10.41 -5.61 5.00
C GLU A 176 10.70 -4.94 6.35
N THR A 177 10.18 -5.50 7.44
CA THR A 177 10.44 -4.98 8.78
C THR A 177 11.92 -5.03 9.16
N THR A 178 12.65 -6.05 8.71
CA THR A 178 14.10 -6.16 8.90
C THR A 178 14.85 -5.07 8.13
N ALA A 179 14.44 -4.76 6.91
CA ALA A 179 15.01 -3.67 6.15
C ALA A 179 14.80 -2.32 6.88
N ALA A 180 13.58 -2.06 7.36
CA ALA A 180 13.30 -0.85 8.13
C ALA A 180 14.20 -0.73 9.36
N GLU A 181 14.31 -1.76 10.18
CA GLU A 181 15.19 -1.76 11.36
C GLU A 181 16.65 -1.53 11.00
N LYS A 182 17.15 -2.17 9.94
CA LYS A 182 18.53 -2.03 9.46
C LYS A 182 18.88 -0.59 9.09
N TYR A 183 17.94 0.12 8.48
CA TYR A 183 18.17 1.49 8.00
C TYR A 183 17.72 2.57 8.97
N ASN A 184 16.98 2.22 10.02
CA ASN A 184 16.56 3.15 11.06
C ASN A 184 17.77 3.64 11.86
N GLN A 185 18.00 4.95 11.83
CA GLN A 185 19.12 5.58 12.51
C GLN A 185 18.63 6.79 13.30
N PRO A 186 18.19 6.58 14.55
CA PRO A 186 17.62 7.65 15.37
C PRO A 186 18.49 8.92 15.41
N GLY A 187 17.85 10.07 15.24
CA GLY A 187 18.52 11.36 15.20
C GLY A 187 19.11 11.74 13.82
N LYS A 188 19.14 10.83 12.86
CA LYS A 188 19.60 11.11 11.48
C LYS A 188 18.55 10.79 10.43
N PHE A 189 17.98 9.60 10.49
CA PHE A 189 16.96 9.12 9.56
C PHE A 189 16.03 8.15 10.26
N THR A 190 14.73 8.32 10.10
CA THR A 190 13.74 7.40 10.64
C THR A 190 13.17 6.53 9.53
N ALA A 191 13.45 5.22 9.58
CA ALA A 191 12.78 4.23 8.79
C ALA A 191 11.57 3.72 9.58
N PHE A 192 10.39 4.21 9.26
CA PHE A 192 9.16 3.70 9.85
C PHE A 192 8.78 2.37 9.22
N ILE A 193 8.24 1.47 10.02
CA ILE A 193 7.60 0.24 9.54
C ILE A 193 6.16 0.57 9.20
N GLY A 194 5.69 0.15 8.04
CA GLY A 194 4.33 0.37 7.60
C GLY A 194 3.95 -0.52 6.45
N PHE A 195 2.71 -0.46 6.05
CA PHE A 195 2.17 -1.08 4.85
C PHE A 195 0.95 -0.30 4.37
N GLU A 196 0.60 -0.46 3.11
CA GLU A 196 -0.67 0.03 2.61
C GLU A 196 -1.73 -1.06 2.68
N TRP A 197 -2.85 -0.73 3.32
CA TRP A 197 -4.03 -1.56 3.33
C TRP A 197 -5.09 -0.99 2.40
N THR A 198 -5.62 -1.85 1.53
CA THR A 198 -6.65 -1.48 0.56
C THR A 198 -7.94 -2.20 0.86
N SER A 199 -8.98 -1.46 1.25
CA SER A 199 -10.34 -2.00 1.24
C SER A 199 -11.04 -1.65 -0.07
N SER A 200 -11.91 -2.53 -0.53
CA SER A 200 -12.62 -2.35 -1.81
C SER A 200 -14.13 -2.46 -1.63
N PRO A 201 -14.77 -1.59 -0.82
CA PRO A 201 -16.20 -1.60 -0.66
C PRO A 201 -16.87 -1.28 -2.00
N ASP A 202 -17.79 -2.14 -2.43
CA ASP A 202 -18.52 -2.00 -3.68
C ASP A 202 -17.62 -1.79 -4.93
N GLY A 203 -16.41 -2.33 -4.89
CA GLY A 203 -15.42 -2.21 -5.96
C GLY A 203 -14.66 -0.89 -6.00
N ASN A 204 -14.82 -0.03 -5.01
CA ASN A 204 -14.06 1.22 -4.89
C ASN A 204 -12.86 1.02 -3.98
N ASN A 205 -11.68 1.32 -4.49
CA ASN A 205 -10.44 1.24 -3.70
C ASN A 205 -10.38 2.36 -2.67
N LEU A 206 -10.08 1.97 -1.44
CA LEU A 206 -9.84 2.88 -0.34
C LEU A 206 -8.50 2.51 0.30
N HIS A 207 -7.47 3.23 -0.09
CA HIS A 207 -6.09 3.01 0.33
C HIS A 207 -5.80 3.74 1.66
N ARG A 208 -5.09 3.06 2.57
CA ARG A 208 -4.64 3.62 3.84
C ARG A 208 -3.26 3.10 4.21
N ASN A 209 -2.38 4.00 4.56
CA ASN A 209 -1.09 3.62 5.12
C ASN A 209 -1.22 3.36 6.62
N VAL A 210 -0.85 2.16 7.03
CA VAL A 210 -0.73 1.78 8.43
C VAL A 210 0.73 1.93 8.82
N ILE A 211 1.01 2.81 9.77
CA ILE A 211 2.37 3.13 10.22
C ILE A 211 2.52 2.72 11.68
N PHE A 212 3.53 1.91 11.97
CA PHE A 212 3.80 1.44 13.31
C PHE A 212 4.59 2.46 14.11
N ARG A 213 4.12 2.74 15.32
CA ARG A 213 4.89 3.53 16.29
C ARG A 213 6.03 2.74 16.91
N GLY A 214 5.90 1.41 16.97
CA GLY A 214 6.91 0.51 17.52
C GLY A 214 7.81 -0.08 16.44
N GLY A 215 8.92 -0.68 16.86
CA GLY A 215 9.85 -1.36 15.98
C GLY A 215 9.38 -2.77 15.57
N LYS A 216 10.28 -3.50 14.89
CA LYS A 216 10.06 -4.82 14.31
C LYS A 216 9.39 -5.82 15.27
N ALA A 217 9.85 -5.91 16.51
CA ALA A 217 9.30 -6.87 17.47
C ALA A 217 7.80 -6.71 17.73
N LYS A 218 7.27 -5.49 17.53
CA LYS A 218 5.82 -5.23 17.63
C LYS A 218 5.12 -5.38 16.27
N ALA A 219 5.76 -4.95 15.21
CA ALA A 219 5.19 -5.06 13.88
C ALA A 219 5.03 -6.52 13.42
N ASP A 220 5.97 -7.40 13.77
CA ASP A 220 5.90 -8.83 13.42
C ASP A 220 4.83 -9.63 14.20
N GLN A 221 4.11 -9.00 15.12
CA GLN A 221 3.00 -9.65 15.83
C GLN A 221 1.70 -9.66 15.00
N ILE A 222 1.64 -8.88 13.93
CA ILE A 222 0.56 -8.99 12.95
C ILE A 222 0.89 -10.08 11.94
N THR A 223 -0.11 -10.85 11.57
CA THR A 223 -0.03 -11.90 10.55
C THR A 223 -1.16 -11.70 9.55
#